data_7e7e2c30327cf8f070027a4669de6fec
#
_entry.id   7e7e2c30327cf8f070027a4669de6fec
#
_cell.length_a   1.000
_cell.length_b   1.000
_cell.length_c   1.000
_cell.angle_alpha   90.00
_cell.angle_beta   90.00
_cell.angle_gamma   90.00
#
_symmetry.space_group_name_H-M   'P 1'
#
loop_
_entity.id
_entity.type
_entity.pdbx_description
1 polymer ?
#
loop_
_entity_poly.entity_id
_entity_poly.type
_entity_poly.pdbx_seq_one_letter_code
_entity_poly.pdbx_strand_id
1 'polypeptide(L)'
;MAWWSTPYFTTFMENKTYDEKNLRRLQLVELEILKDFIALCEKHKLPYFATGGTAIGALRHQGFIPWDDDIDVCMLRKDYDKFMKIAPEEMGDKYIFMSTDTEKRYPLMFGKMVKKGTRFIEDAYQQGNYPLGIYIDIFPYDRTSEDEKLRKKHQKKTWFWARLQVLTLIPNPNLPPDVTGWKKKAAEWGCKILHVLFKLFHITTQMCTNKYLKWATHCEDDSDLYIDYSYITGENLMIRTRDSFPTVNYQFEDTEVALVKDFDAFLRPEYGDYMQMPPEDERHNHYASFIDFGDGETGN
;
A
#
# COMPACT_ATOMS: atom_id res chain seq x y z
N MET A 1 4.04 20.27 -1.16
CA MET A 1 2.73 19.60 -1.04
C MET A 1 2.98 18.19 -0.56
N ALA A 2 2.21 17.76 0.40
CA ALA A 2 2.57 16.69 1.31
C ALA A 2 2.79 15.31 0.66
N TRP A 3 3.89 14.72 0.94
CA TRP A 3 4.41 13.42 0.52
C TRP A 3 3.68 12.22 1.17
N TRP A 4 2.47 12.46 1.76
CA TRP A 4 1.92 11.61 2.80
C TRP A 4 0.45 11.36 2.60
N SER A 5 0.05 10.62 1.68
CA SER A 5 -1.35 10.19 1.73
C SER A 5 -1.57 8.79 1.24
N THR A 6 -1.10 7.81 1.99
CA THR A 6 -1.91 6.60 2.05
C THR A 6 -3.24 7.02 2.67
N PRO A 7 -4.35 6.93 1.97
CA PRO A 7 -5.61 7.61 2.30
C PRO A 7 -6.31 7.06 3.53
N TYR A 8 -5.74 6.09 4.19
CA TYR A 8 -6.47 5.34 5.18
C TYR A 8 -6.09 5.69 6.61
N PHE A 9 -4.87 6.16 6.90
CA PHE A 9 -4.39 6.20 8.28
C PHE A 9 -3.29 7.21 8.61
N THR A 10 -3.08 8.27 7.86
CA THR A 10 -2.13 9.30 8.29
C THR A 10 -2.66 10.03 9.52
N THR A 11 -2.32 9.52 10.68
CA THR A 11 -2.22 10.33 11.87
C THR A 11 -0.87 11.04 11.78
N PHE A 12 -0.84 12.38 11.79
CA PHE A 12 0.38 13.12 12.10
C PHE A 12 0.76 12.74 13.55
N MET A 13 1.62 11.73 13.64
CA MET A 13 2.27 11.42 14.90
C MET A 13 3.34 12.48 15.13
N GLU A 14 3.54 12.89 16.37
CA GLU A 14 4.79 13.54 16.79
C GLU A 14 5.94 12.81 16.12
N ASN A 15 6.99 13.53 15.68
CA ASN A 15 8.15 12.99 14.96
C ASN A 15 8.81 11.84 15.75
N LYS A 16 8.15 10.69 15.75
CA LYS A 16 8.70 9.47 16.30
C LYS A 16 9.60 8.87 15.24
N THR A 17 10.82 8.62 15.61
CA THR A 17 11.82 8.00 14.76
C THR A 17 12.25 6.69 15.38
N TYR A 18 12.56 5.71 14.55
CA TYR A 18 13.20 4.49 14.99
C TYR A 18 14.60 4.76 15.55
N ASP A 19 15.02 3.92 16.50
CA ASP A 19 16.45 3.71 16.69
C ASP A 19 17.07 3.17 15.39
N GLU A 20 18.22 3.70 15.00
CA GLU A 20 18.91 3.37 13.75
C GLU A 20 19.14 1.86 13.57
N LYS A 21 19.49 1.16 14.66
CA LYS A 21 19.68 -0.30 14.67
C LYS A 21 18.38 -1.04 14.38
N ASN A 22 17.28 -0.60 14.96
CA ASN A 22 15.97 -1.22 14.77
C ASN A 22 15.42 -0.96 13.38
N LEU A 23 15.58 0.26 12.84
CA LEU A 23 15.21 0.58 11.47
C LEU A 23 16.00 -0.29 10.47
N ARG A 24 17.32 -0.34 10.63
CA ARG A 24 18.13 -1.16 9.71
C ARG A 24 17.77 -2.64 9.78
N ARG A 25 17.43 -3.14 10.94
CA ARG A 25 16.98 -4.52 11.12
C ARG A 25 15.64 -4.78 10.46
N LEU A 26 14.69 -3.83 10.57
CA LEU A 26 13.40 -3.87 9.86
C LEU A 26 13.62 -3.96 8.36
N GLN A 27 14.41 -3.04 7.80
CA GLN A 27 14.77 -3.01 6.37
C GLN A 27 15.38 -4.34 5.90
N LEU A 28 16.22 -4.99 6.70
CA LEU A 28 16.81 -6.28 6.34
C LEU A 28 15.79 -7.42 6.32
N VAL A 29 14.79 -7.39 7.20
CA VAL A 29 13.68 -8.36 7.17
C VAL A 29 12.78 -8.12 5.97
N GLU A 30 12.45 -6.89 5.64
CA GLU A 30 11.69 -6.53 4.44
C GLU A 30 12.43 -6.89 3.17
N LEU A 31 13.76 -6.69 3.13
CA LEU A 31 14.61 -7.13 2.02
C LEU A 31 14.55 -8.65 1.82
N GLU A 32 14.51 -9.44 2.88
CA GLU A 32 14.32 -10.89 2.77
C GLU A 32 12.95 -11.22 2.14
N ILE A 33 11.88 -10.55 2.58
CA ILE A 33 10.54 -10.73 2.01
C ILE A 33 10.53 -10.34 0.52
N LEU A 34 11.16 -9.23 0.18
CA LEU A 34 11.28 -8.75 -1.20
C LEU A 34 12.00 -9.77 -2.10
N LYS A 35 13.12 -10.34 -1.64
CA LYS A 35 13.86 -11.35 -2.41
C LYS A 35 13.02 -12.60 -2.68
N ASP A 36 12.27 -13.06 -1.68
CA ASP A 36 11.36 -14.21 -1.84
C ASP A 36 10.19 -13.86 -2.78
N PHE A 37 9.66 -12.62 -2.72
CA PHE A 37 8.67 -12.11 -3.67
C PHE A 37 9.21 -12.11 -5.10
N ILE A 38 10.41 -11.58 -5.31
CA ILE A 38 11.08 -11.53 -6.63
C ILE A 38 11.26 -12.95 -7.18
N ALA A 39 11.79 -13.86 -6.37
CA ALA A 39 12.01 -15.24 -6.79
C ALA A 39 10.72 -15.95 -7.25
N LEU A 40 9.60 -15.70 -6.54
CA LEU A 40 8.30 -16.23 -6.94
C LEU A 40 7.81 -15.60 -8.24
N CYS A 41 7.96 -14.28 -8.39
CA CYS A 41 7.60 -13.56 -9.61
C CYS A 41 8.39 -14.07 -10.83
N GLU A 42 9.70 -14.27 -10.70
CA GLU A 42 10.55 -14.82 -11.74
C GLU A 42 10.15 -16.25 -12.13
N LYS A 43 9.95 -17.11 -11.14
CA LYS A 43 9.51 -18.51 -11.33
C LYS A 43 8.23 -18.61 -12.17
N HIS A 44 7.29 -17.71 -11.92
CA HIS A 44 5.97 -17.70 -12.58
C HIS A 44 5.83 -16.70 -13.71
N LYS A 45 6.92 -15.99 -14.04
CA LYS A 45 6.97 -14.94 -15.08
C LYS A 45 5.88 -13.88 -14.85
N LEU A 46 5.77 -13.40 -13.63
CA LEU A 46 4.85 -12.35 -13.23
C LEU A 46 5.59 -11.01 -13.24
N PRO A 47 5.28 -10.11 -14.17
CA PRO A 47 5.87 -8.79 -14.15
C PRO A 47 5.38 -7.99 -12.94
N TYR A 48 6.30 -7.27 -12.33
CA TYR A 48 6.05 -6.33 -11.23
C TYR A 48 6.93 -5.09 -11.44
N PHE A 49 6.70 -4.05 -10.67
CA PHE A 49 7.58 -2.90 -10.57
C PHE A 49 7.50 -2.28 -9.17
N ALA A 50 8.60 -1.70 -8.72
CA ALA A 50 8.63 -0.94 -7.46
C ALA A 50 8.08 0.47 -7.67
N THR A 51 7.50 1.05 -6.60
CA THR A 51 6.95 2.41 -6.57
C THR A 51 7.42 3.16 -5.32
N GLY A 52 7.01 4.41 -5.17
CA GLY A 52 7.21 5.16 -3.94
C GLY A 52 8.67 5.26 -3.49
N GLY A 53 8.85 5.12 -2.17
CA GLY A 53 10.14 5.12 -1.51
C GLY A 53 11.07 4.03 -2.04
N THR A 54 10.54 2.84 -2.34
CA THR A 54 11.32 1.72 -2.88
C THR A 54 11.94 2.06 -4.24
N ALA A 55 11.17 2.65 -5.16
CA ALA A 55 11.67 3.06 -6.48
C ALA A 55 12.71 4.19 -6.38
N ILE A 56 12.42 5.20 -5.56
CA ILE A 56 13.35 6.33 -5.32
C ILE A 56 14.63 5.83 -4.63
N GLY A 57 14.48 4.90 -3.69
CA GLY A 57 15.60 4.25 -3.00
C GLY A 57 16.53 3.53 -3.98
N ALA A 58 15.98 2.72 -4.89
CA ALA A 58 16.76 2.06 -5.93
C ALA A 58 17.55 3.05 -6.80
N LEU A 59 16.90 4.14 -7.24
CA LEU A 59 17.50 5.13 -8.14
C LEU A 59 18.55 6.02 -7.45
N ARG A 60 18.28 6.45 -6.22
CA ARG A 60 19.07 7.48 -5.52
C ARG A 60 20.09 6.89 -4.54
N HIS A 61 19.75 5.76 -3.92
CA HIS A 61 20.54 5.16 -2.82
C HIS A 61 21.07 3.77 -3.16
N GLN A 62 20.59 3.14 -4.24
CA GLN A 62 20.87 1.73 -4.57
C GLN A 62 20.44 0.78 -3.44
N GLY A 63 19.39 1.13 -2.71
CA GLY A 63 18.85 0.46 -1.55
C GLY A 63 17.76 1.27 -0.91
N PHE A 64 17.49 1.04 0.36
CA PHE A 64 16.52 1.85 1.10
C PHE A 64 16.88 3.33 1.16
N ILE A 65 15.88 4.18 1.14
CA ILE A 65 16.04 5.55 1.65
C ILE A 65 16.39 5.43 3.15
N PRO A 66 17.39 6.15 3.69
CA PRO A 66 17.93 5.90 5.04
C PRO A 66 16.92 5.93 6.18
N TRP A 67 15.78 6.62 6.03
CA TRP A 67 14.72 6.73 7.04
C TRP A 67 13.44 5.98 6.67
N ASP A 68 13.42 5.26 5.53
CA ASP A 68 12.26 4.52 5.03
C ASP A 68 12.09 3.19 5.76
N ASP A 69 10.85 2.79 6.00
CA ASP A 69 10.48 1.63 6.78
C ASP A 69 9.42 0.75 6.12
N ASP A 70 9.35 0.79 4.78
CA ASP A 70 8.46 -0.03 3.98
C ASP A 70 9.02 -0.36 2.59
N ILE A 71 8.45 -1.38 1.97
CA ILE A 71 8.70 -1.77 0.58
C ILE A 71 7.37 -1.85 -0.15
N ASP A 72 7.31 -1.10 -1.26
CA ASP A 72 6.15 -0.98 -2.12
C ASP A 72 6.41 -1.57 -3.50
N VAL A 73 5.65 -2.59 -3.88
CA VAL A 73 5.66 -3.18 -5.22
C VAL A 73 4.28 -3.16 -5.86
N CYS A 74 4.25 -3.05 -7.17
CA CYS A 74 3.03 -2.96 -7.96
C CYS A 74 2.97 -4.07 -9.00
N MET A 75 1.76 -4.55 -9.28
CA MET A 75 1.49 -5.52 -10.34
C MET A 75 0.24 -5.12 -11.11
N LEU A 76 0.21 -5.37 -12.42
CA LEU A 76 -1.07 -5.27 -13.15
C LEU A 76 -2.09 -6.23 -12.55
N ARG A 77 -3.36 -5.85 -12.49
CA ARG A 77 -4.45 -6.61 -11.85
C ARG A 77 -4.40 -8.11 -12.16
N LYS A 78 -4.23 -8.49 -13.41
CA LYS A 78 -4.17 -9.89 -13.82
C LYS A 78 -3.02 -10.66 -13.16
N ASP A 79 -1.86 -10.02 -13.05
CA ASP A 79 -0.66 -10.63 -12.47
C ASP A 79 -0.74 -10.63 -10.95
N TYR A 80 -1.29 -9.56 -10.35
CA TYR A 80 -1.63 -9.49 -8.93
C TYR A 80 -2.59 -10.62 -8.51
N ASP A 81 -3.70 -10.80 -9.21
CA ASP A 81 -4.68 -11.85 -8.89
C ASP A 81 -4.07 -13.24 -9.01
N LYS A 82 -3.20 -13.44 -10.02
CA LYS A 82 -2.46 -14.70 -10.18
C LYS A 82 -1.44 -14.89 -9.04
N PHE A 83 -0.69 -13.85 -8.67
CA PHE A 83 0.24 -13.87 -7.54
C PHE A 83 -0.47 -14.23 -6.24
N MET A 84 -1.53 -13.51 -5.89
CA MET A 84 -2.30 -13.73 -4.65
C MET A 84 -2.96 -15.12 -4.57
N LYS A 85 -3.12 -15.80 -5.71
CA LYS A 85 -3.62 -17.18 -5.75
C LYS A 85 -2.50 -18.21 -5.51
N ILE A 86 -1.34 -18.05 -6.16
CA ILE A 86 -0.27 -19.06 -6.12
C ILE A 86 0.64 -18.91 -4.89
N ALA A 87 0.88 -17.68 -4.43
CA ALA A 87 1.82 -17.40 -3.37
C ALA A 87 1.46 -18.09 -2.03
N PRO A 88 0.19 -18.15 -1.59
CA PRO A 88 -0.17 -18.91 -0.39
C PRO A 88 0.08 -20.42 -0.50
N GLU A 89 -0.02 -20.99 -1.70
CA GLU A 89 0.22 -22.41 -1.94
C GLU A 89 1.72 -22.77 -1.89
N GLU A 90 2.58 -21.85 -2.37
CA GLU A 90 4.02 -22.11 -2.47
C GLU A 90 4.84 -21.60 -1.30
N MET A 91 4.38 -20.56 -0.62
CA MET A 91 5.14 -19.88 0.44
C MET A 91 4.34 -19.67 1.73
N GLY A 92 3.18 -20.32 1.84
CA GLY A 92 2.28 -20.17 2.99
C GLY A 92 2.84 -20.75 4.31
N ASP A 93 3.92 -21.50 4.29
CA ASP A 93 4.67 -21.90 5.48
C ASP A 93 5.51 -20.75 6.07
N LYS A 94 6.07 -19.87 5.23
CA LYS A 94 6.87 -18.71 5.59
C LYS A 94 6.06 -17.43 5.78
N TYR A 95 5.02 -17.22 4.97
CA TYR A 95 4.30 -15.95 4.86
C TYR A 95 2.80 -16.09 5.04
N ILE A 96 2.18 -14.99 5.45
CA ILE A 96 0.73 -14.77 5.39
C ILE A 96 0.47 -13.79 4.25
N PHE A 97 -0.41 -14.14 3.33
CA PHE A 97 -0.82 -13.26 2.23
C PHE A 97 -2.15 -12.63 2.59
N MET A 98 -2.15 -11.32 2.85
CA MET A 98 -3.32 -10.58 3.28
C MET A 98 -3.92 -9.80 2.12
N SER A 99 -5.21 -9.95 1.94
CA SER A 99 -6.03 -9.17 1.02
C SER A 99 -7.47 -9.19 1.49
N THR A 100 -8.35 -8.47 0.83
CA THR A 100 -9.79 -8.49 1.09
C THR A 100 -10.44 -9.87 0.87
N ASP A 101 -9.78 -10.76 0.12
CA ASP A 101 -10.27 -12.12 -0.15
C ASP A 101 -9.79 -13.14 0.89
N THR A 102 -8.59 -12.92 1.44
CA THR A 102 -7.96 -13.86 2.39
C THR A 102 -8.28 -13.54 3.85
N GLU A 103 -8.45 -12.26 4.21
CA GLU A 103 -8.76 -11.82 5.58
C GLU A 103 -9.96 -10.86 5.57
N LYS A 104 -11.09 -11.33 6.07
CA LYS A 104 -12.37 -10.56 6.09
C LYS A 104 -12.31 -9.27 6.90
N ARG A 105 -11.36 -9.16 7.84
CA ARG A 105 -11.14 -7.95 8.66
C ARG A 105 -10.10 -7.02 8.08
N TYR A 106 -9.56 -7.35 6.89
CA TYR A 106 -8.55 -6.54 6.25
C TYR A 106 -9.17 -5.29 5.59
N PRO A 107 -8.75 -4.07 5.99
CA PRO A 107 -9.43 -2.85 5.58
C PRO A 107 -8.90 -2.26 4.26
N LEU A 108 -7.78 -2.76 3.73
CA LEU A 108 -7.08 -2.17 2.61
C LEU A 108 -7.45 -2.84 1.28
N MET A 109 -7.35 -2.10 0.17
CA MET A 109 -7.70 -2.57 -1.17
C MET A 109 -6.47 -3.06 -1.97
N PHE A 110 -5.37 -3.30 -1.29
CA PHE A 110 -4.14 -3.87 -1.83
C PHE A 110 -3.68 -5.04 -0.96
N GLY A 111 -2.69 -5.80 -1.40
CA GLY A 111 -2.20 -6.97 -0.69
C GLY A 111 -1.00 -6.67 0.19
N LYS A 112 -0.77 -7.53 1.19
CA LYS A 112 0.47 -7.57 1.96
C LYS A 112 1.03 -8.99 1.97
N MET A 113 2.35 -9.11 1.83
CA MET A 113 3.09 -10.34 2.10
C MET A 113 3.79 -10.20 3.45
N VAL A 114 3.27 -10.88 4.47
CA VAL A 114 3.62 -10.70 5.88
C VAL A 114 4.46 -11.87 6.36
N LYS A 115 5.61 -11.62 6.97
CA LYS A 115 6.49 -12.66 7.52
C LYS A 115 5.90 -13.29 8.76
N LYS A 116 5.73 -14.60 8.77
CA LYS A 116 5.24 -15.36 9.93
C LYS A 116 6.26 -15.32 11.08
N GLY A 117 5.74 -15.35 12.31
CA GLY A 117 6.55 -15.32 13.52
C GLY A 117 6.98 -13.92 13.94
N THR A 118 6.78 -12.90 13.11
CA THR A 118 7.04 -11.51 13.44
C THR A 118 5.78 -10.79 13.92
N ARG A 119 5.93 -9.64 14.60
CA ARG A 119 4.83 -8.70 14.90
C ARG A 119 5.28 -7.29 14.59
N PHE A 120 4.39 -6.54 13.96
CA PHE A 120 4.62 -5.16 13.59
C PHE A 120 3.33 -4.39 13.90
N ILE A 121 3.37 -3.44 14.83
CA ILE A 121 2.18 -2.73 15.32
C ILE A 121 2.35 -1.25 15.04
N GLU A 122 1.78 -0.82 13.94
CA GLU A 122 1.57 0.60 13.67
C GLU A 122 0.40 1.12 14.51
N ASP A 123 0.54 2.29 15.09
CA ASP A 123 -0.53 2.92 15.89
C ASP A 123 -1.82 3.11 15.07
N ALA A 124 -1.68 3.29 13.76
CA ALA A 124 -2.80 3.43 12.84
C ALA A 124 -3.67 2.17 12.69
N TYR A 125 -3.08 0.98 12.85
CA TYR A 125 -3.74 -0.30 12.62
C TYR A 125 -4.14 -1.06 13.89
N GLN A 126 -3.85 -0.54 15.07
CA GLN A 126 -4.16 -1.22 16.35
C GLN A 126 -5.63 -1.63 16.51
N GLN A 127 -6.55 -0.93 15.85
CA GLN A 127 -7.98 -1.21 15.95
C GLN A 127 -8.45 -2.39 15.07
N GLY A 128 -7.65 -2.86 14.11
CA GLY A 128 -8.07 -3.85 13.11
C GLY A 128 -8.11 -5.29 13.62
N ASN A 129 -7.33 -5.63 14.65
CA ASN A 129 -7.18 -6.98 15.23
C ASN A 129 -6.98 -8.08 14.17
N TYR A 130 -6.10 -7.86 13.21
CA TYR A 130 -5.62 -8.83 12.23
C TYR A 130 -4.11 -9.06 12.42
N PRO A 131 -3.58 -10.21 11.99
CA PRO A 131 -2.19 -10.58 12.25
C PRO A 131 -1.24 -9.69 11.44
N LEU A 132 -0.72 -8.63 12.05
CA LEU A 132 0.34 -7.82 11.46
C LEU A 132 1.70 -8.32 11.94
N GLY A 133 2.53 -8.76 11.01
CA GLY A 133 3.95 -8.92 11.14
C GLY A 133 4.68 -7.95 10.22
N ILE A 134 5.99 -8.05 10.08
CA ILE A 134 6.78 -7.30 9.11
C ILE A 134 6.38 -7.74 7.70
N TYR A 135 6.20 -6.80 6.77
CA TYR A 135 5.56 -7.04 5.48
C TYR A 135 6.18 -6.21 4.35
N ILE A 136 5.79 -6.55 3.12
CA ILE A 136 5.87 -5.67 1.96
C ILE A 136 4.46 -5.43 1.41
N ASP A 137 4.23 -4.27 0.81
CA ASP A 137 2.97 -3.90 0.18
C ASP A 137 2.94 -4.24 -1.31
N ILE A 138 1.80 -4.80 -1.76
CA ILE A 138 1.61 -5.24 -3.15
C ILE A 138 0.35 -4.57 -3.70
N PHE A 139 0.55 -3.58 -4.57
CA PHE A 139 -0.52 -2.75 -5.11
C PHE A 139 -1.02 -3.26 -6.46
N PRO A 140 -2.34 -3.47 -6.62
CA PRO A 140 -2.92 -3.82 -7.90
C PRO A 140 -3.13 -2.58 -8.78
N TYR A 141 -2.57 -2.59 -9.98
CA TYR A 141 -2.85 -1.59 -11.01
C TYR A 141 -3.98 -2.05 -11.92
N ASP A 142 -5.06 -1.30 -11.90
CA ASP A 142 -6.27 -1.56 -12.68
C ASP A 142 -6.29 -0.74 -13.97
N ARG A 143 -6.80 -1.32 -15.07
CA ARG A 143 -7.00 -0.58 -16.31
C ARG A 143 -7.99 0.57 -16.10
N THR A 144 -7.66 1.75 -16.61
CA THR A 144 -8.51 2.94 -16.51
C THR A 144 -8.74 3.59 -17.87
N SER A 145 -9.78 4.44 -17.97
CA SER A 145 -10.18 5.09 -19.20
C SER A 145 -9.26 6.26 -19.59
N GLU A 146 -9.11 6.48 -20.90
CA GLU A 146 -8.50 7.70 -21.43
C GLU A 146 -9.38 8.94 -21.17
N ASP A 147 -10.70 8.78 -21.04
CA ASP A 147 -11.60 9.87 -20.67
C ASP A 147 -11.41 10.24 -19.19
N GLU A 148 -10.88 11.44 -18.95
CA GLU A 148 -10.64 11.97 -17.60
C GLU A 148 -11.92 12.01 -16.74
N LYS A 149 -13.10 12.29 -17.33
CA LYS A 149 -14.35 12.34 -16.59
C LYS A 149 -14.75 10.96 -16.09
N LEU A 150 -14.59 9.93 -16.93
CA LEU A 150 -14.84 8.53 -16.54
C LEU A 150 -13.82 8.09 -15.48
N ARG A 151 -12.54 8.38 -15.68
CA ARG A 151 -11.48 8.09 -14.72
C ARG A 151 -11.77 8.69 -13.34
N LYS A 152 -12.08 9.99 -13.29
CA LYS A 152 -12.47 10.67 -12.03
C LYS A 152 -13.74 10.12 -11.41
N LYS A 153 -14.70 9.67 -12.21
CA LYS A 153 -15.92 9.00 -11.72
C LYS A 153 -15.55 7.67 -11.05
N HIS A 154 -14.70 6.87 -11.68
CA HIS A 154 -14.22 5.59 -11.12
C HIS A 154 -13.45 5.82 -9.81
N GLN A 155 -12.51 6.77 -9.78
CA GLN A 155 -11.74 7.13 -8.58
C GLN A 155 -12.64 7.56 -7.42
N LYS A 156 -13.68 8.40 -7.67
CA LYS A 156 -14.65 8.77 -6.64
C LYS A 156 -15.45 7.58 -6.13
N LYS A 157 -15.82 6.63 -7.01
CA LYS A 157 -16.59 5.44 -6.62
C LYS A 157 -15.75 4.43 -5.87
N THR A 158 -14.52 4.17 -6.30
CA THR A 158 -13.57 3.29 -5.58
C THR A 158 -13.24 3.87 -4.23
N TRP A 159 -12.90 5.16 -4.14
CA TRP A 159 -12.67 5.87 -2.90
C TRP A 159 -13.87 5.74 -1.93
N PHE A 160 -15.08 5.98 -2.41
CA PHE A 160 -16.29 5.90 -1.59
C PHE A 160 -16.48 4.49 -1.01
N TRP A 161 -16.39 3.44 -1.82
CA TRP A 161 -16.59 2.08 -1.37
C TRP A 161 -15.48 1.58 -0.45
N ALA A 162 -14.25 1.99 -0.69
CA ALA A 162 -13.13 1.70 0.19
C ALA A 162 -13.32 2.35 1.59
N ARG A 163 -13.80 3.59 1.65
CA ARG A 163 -14.12 4.24 2.94
C ARG A 163 -15.28 3.57 3.67
N LEU A 164 -16.32 3.15 2.97
CA LEU A 164 -17.40 2.37 3.59
C LEU A 164 -16.90 1.03 4.12
N GLN A 165 -15.98 0.36 3.41
CA GLN A 165 -15.37 -0.88 3.91
C GLN A 165 -14.67 -0.66 5.25
N VAL A 166 -13.83 0.36 5.37
CA VAL A 166 -13.18 0.71 6.64
C VAL A 166 -14.21 0.90 7.75
N LEU A 167 -15.32 1.60 7.48
CA LEU A 167 -16.39 1.83 8.45
C LEU A 167 -17.16 0.56 8.85
N THR A 168 -17.16 -0.49 8.02
CA THR A 168 -17.74 -1.79 8.44
C THR A 168 -16.90 -2.46 9.54
N LEU A 169 -15.60 -2.17 9.60
CA LEU A 169 -14.63 -2.77 10.51
C LEU A 169 -14.31 -1.90 11.72
N ILE A 170 -14.09 -0.61 11.48
CA ILE A 170 -13.56 0.34 12.45
C ILE A 170 -14.61 1.44 12.71
N PRO A 171 -15.15 1.53 13.95
CA PRO A 171 -16.15 2.55 14.29
C PRO A 171 -15.59 3.97 14.35
N ASN A 172 -14.30 4.12 14.60
CA ASN A 172 -13.59 5.41 14.71
C ASN A 172 -12.36 5.41 13.78
N PRO A 173 -12.54 5.50 12.45
CA PRO A 173 -11.39 5.61 11.56
C PRO A 173 -10.68 6.95 11.80
N ASN A 174 -9.39 6.99 11.51
CA ASN A 174 -8.64 8.22 11.54
C ASN A 174 -9.22 9.21 10.53
N LEU A 175 -9.47 10.43 10.99
CA LEU A 175 -10.00 11.51 10.15
C LEU A 175 -8.84 12.35 9.61
N PRO A 176 -9.03 13.00 8.45
CA PRO A 176 -8.03 13.93 7.90
C PRO A 176 -7.61 14.97 8.94
N PRO A 177 -6.32 15.37 8.95
CA PRO A 177 -5.77 16.26 9.99
C PRO A 177 -6.37 17.68 9.97
N ASP A 178 -6.92 18.11 8.86
CA ASP A 178 -7.64 19.37 8.71
C ASP A 178 -9.03 19.35 9.37
N VAL A 179 -9.55 18.17 9.70
CA VAL A 179 -10.81 18.00 10.42
C VAL A 179 -10.58 18.14 11.91
N THR A 180 -10.80 19.33 12.46
CA THR A 180 -10.52 19.67 13.86
C THR A 180 -11.76 20.18 14.61
N GLY A 181 -11.64 20.34 15.93
CA GLY A 181 -12.67 20.96 16.77
C GLY A 181 -14.01 20.21 16.75
N TRP A 182 -15.12 20.96 16.63
CA TRP A 182 -16.47 20.40 16.61
C TRP A 182 -16.74 19.53 15.38
N LYS A 183 -16.09 19.85 14.24
CA LYS A 183 -16.21 19.05 12.99
C LYS A 183 -15.66 17.65 13.21
N LYS A 184 -14.52 17.51 13.89
CA LYS A 184 -13.94 16.21 14.25
C LYS A 184 -14.92 15.38 15.08
N LYS A 185 -15.47 15.97 16.17
CA LYS A 185 -16.46 15.30 17.02
C LYS A 185 -17.70 14.86 16.24
N ALA A 186 -18.23 15.74 15.39
CA ALA A 186 -19.39 15.43 14.57
C ALA A 186 -19.11 14.28 13.58
N ALA A 187 -17.94 14.27 12.93
CA ALA A 187 -17.53 13.19 12.03
C ALA A 187 -17.34 11.86 12.77
N GLU A 188 -16.69 11.86 13.94
CA GLU A 188 -16.53 10.67 14.79
C GLU A 188 -17.90 10.07 15.19
N TRP A 189 -18.85 10.93 15.61
CA TRP A 189 -20.22 10.50 15.90
C TRP A 189 -20.92 9.95 14.66
N GLY A 190 -20.77 10.60 13.52
CA GLY A 190 -21.30 10.15 12.25
C GLY A 190 -20.76 8.76 11.84
N CYS A 191 -19.46 8.52 11.99
CA CYS A 191 -18.83 7.23 11.74
C CYS A 191 -19.37 6.14 12.67
N LYS A 192 -19.52 6.42 13.97
CA LYS A 192 -20.10 5.47 14.93
C LYS A 192 -21.55 5.10 14.57
N ILE A 193 -22.38 6.09 14.23
CA ILE A 193 -23.76 5.87 13.82
C ILE A 193 -23.80 5.00 12.57
N LEU A 194 -23.01 5.34 11.54
CA LEU A 194 -22.92 4.55 10.30
C LEU A 194 -22.45 3.13 10.57
N HIS A 195 -21.45 2.93 11.42
CA HIS A 195 -20.98 1.60 11.81
C HIS A 195 -22.10 0.76 12.46
N VAL A 196 -22.91 1.35 13.35
CA VAL A 196 -24.07 0.69 13.97
C VAL A 196 -25.14 0.37 12.91
N LEU A 197 -25.45 1.31 12.02
CA LEU A 197 -26.40 1.09 10.94
C LEU A 197 -25.95 -0.01 9.99
N PHE A 198 -24.64 -0.10 9.67
CA PHE A 198 -24.10 -1.18 8.84
C PHE A 198 -24.30 -2.55 9.48
N LYS A 199 -24.11 -2.67 10.80
CA LYS A 199 -24.42 -3.89 11.54
C LYS A 199 -25.91 -4.23 11.51
N LEU A 200 -26.75 -3.23 11.72
CA LEU A 200 -28.21 -3.41 11.73
C LEU A 200 -28.74 -3.85 10.35
N PHE A 201 -28.26 -3.25 9.27
CA PHE A 201 -28.65 -3.55 7.89
C PHE A 201 -27.82 -4.66 7.23
N HIS A 202 -26.96 -5.35 7.98
CA HIS A 202 -26.09 -6.43 7.51
C HIS A 202 -25.21 -6.03 6.30
N ILE A 203 -24.76 -4.77 6.26
CA ILE A 203 -23.81 -4.31 5.25
C ILE A 203 -22.44 -4.86 5.64
N THR A 204 -21.93 -5.77 4.81
CA THR A 204 -20.67 -6.48 5.07
C THR A 204 -19.49 -5.84 4.35
N THR A 205 -18.27 -6.10 4.85
CA THR A 205 -17.02 -5.76 4.20
C THR A 205 -17.00 -6.26 2.75
N GLN A 206 -17.39 -7.54 2.54
CA GLN A 206 -17.42 -8.16 1.21
C GLN A 206 -18.34 -7.43 0.22
N MET A 207 -19.49 -6.91 0.68
CA MET A 207 -20.35 -6.10 -0.19
C MET A 207 -19.66 -4.82 -0.67
N CYS A 208 -18.93 -4.15 0.23
CA CYS A 208 -18.18 -2.94 -0.12
C CYS A 208 -17.02 -3.28 -1.07
N THR A 209 -16.25 -4.34 -0.78
CA THR A 209 -15.18 -4.85 -1.65
C THR A 209 -15.68 -5.17 -3.05
N ASN A 210 -16.78 -5.91 -3.17
CA ASN A 210 -17.36 -6.26 -4.48
C ASN A 210 -17.78 -5.02 -5.28
N LYS A 211 -18.29 -3.99 -4.60
CA LYS A 211 -18.62 -2.71 -5.24
C LYS A 211 -17.39 -1.91 -5.63
N TYR A 212 -16.35 -1.91 -4.79
CA TYR A 212 -15.06 -1.33 -5.13
C TYR A 212 -14.48 -2.01 -6.37
N LEU A 213 -14.31 -3.32 -6.35
CA LEU A 213 -13.76 -4.09 -7.47
C LEU A 213 -14.54 -3.86 -8.77
N LYS A 214 -15.87 -3.81 -8.69
CA LYS A 214 -16.69 -3.49 -9.86
C LYS A 214 -16.30 -2.17 -10.54
N TRP A 215 -15.91 -1.16 -9.75
CA TRP A 215 -15.51 0.14 -10.29
C TRP A 215 -14.01 0.18 -10.63
N ALA A 216 -13.16 -0.53 -9.89
CA ALA A 216 -11.73 -0.57 -10.13
C ALA A 216 -11.38 -1.37 -11.39
N THR A 217 -12.01 -2.55 -11.58
CA THR A 217 -11.65 -3.47 -12.67
C THR A 217 -12.46 -3.27 -13.96
N HIS A 218 -13.47 -2.40 -13.96
CA HIS A 218 -14.27 -2.12 -15.14
C HIS A 218 -13.71 -0.92 -15.92
N CYS A 219 -13.26 -1.17 -17.13
CA CYS A 219 -12.85 -0.14 -18.09
C CYS A 219 -13.71 -0.25 -19.34
N GLU A 220 -14.31 0.86 -19.78
CA GLU A 220 -15.26 0.89 -20.88
C GLU A 220 -14.57 0.99 -22.26
N ASP A 221 -13.31 1.45 -22.29
CA ASP A 221 -12.50 1.61 -23.49
C ASP A 221 -11.32 0.62 -23.53
N ASP A 222 -10.68 0.49 -24.68
CA ASP A 222 -9.50 -0.37 -24.87
C ASP A 222 -8.21 0.41 -24.58
N SER A 223 -8.15 1.03 -23.40
CA SER A 223 -7.01 1.81 -22.94
C SER A 223 -5.84 0.92 -22.53
N ASP A 224 -4.62 1.42 -22.74
CA ASP A 224 -3.39 0.84 -22.17
C ASP A 224 -2.93 1.56 -20.90
N LEU A 225 -3.79 2.44 -20.35
CA LEU A 225 -3.56 3.23 -19.14
C LEU A 225 -3.99 2.45 -17.89
N TYR A 226 -3.15 2.45 -16.87
CA TYR A 226 -3.39 1.76 -15.60
C TYR A 226 -3.14 2.70 -14.42
N ILE A 227 -3.91 2.47 -13.35
CA ILE A 227 -3.92 3.27 -12.13
C ILE A 227 -4.06 2.38 -10.90
N ASP A 228 -3.46 2.79 -9.80
CA ASP A 228 -3.80 2.26 -8.47
C ASP A 228 -4.97 3.04 -7.89
N TYR A 229 -6.15 2.42 -7.82
CA TYR A 229 -7.34 3.00 -7.19
C TYR A 229 -7.33 2.91 -5.66
N SER A 230 -6.41 2.18 -5.07
CA SER A 230 -6.25 2.14 -3.61
C SER A 230 -5.53 3.39 -3.09
N TYR A 231 -4.80 4.11 -3.95
CA TYR A 231 -4.05 5.30 -3.62
C TYR A 231 -4.83 6.59 -3.96
N ILE A 232 -4.80 7.58 -3.06
CA ILE A 232 -5.63 8.79 -3.20
C ILE A 232 -5.20 9.68 -4.38
N THR A 233 -3.90 9.76 -4.62
CA THR A 233 -3.27 10.48 -5.72
C THR A 233 -2.87 9.57 -6.88
N GLY A 234 -3.52 8.41 -7.00
CA GLY A 234 -3.22 7.42 -8.04
C GLY A 234 -3.15 7.98 -9.46
N GLU A 235 -3.85 9.10 -9.73
CA GLU A 235 -3.75 9.79 -11.03
C GLU A 235 -2.33 10.32 -11.31
N ASN A 236 -1.53 10.62 -10.30
CA ASN A 236 -0.15 11.09 -10.46
C ASN A 236 0.83 9.94 -10.75
N LEU A 237 0.45 8.71 -10.40
CA LEU A 237 1.25 7.50 -10.56
C LEU A 237 0.65 6.54 -11.62
N MET A 238 -0.04 7.07 -12.63
CA MET A 238 -0.55 6.26 -13.74
C MET A 238 0.58 5.77 -14.65
N ILE A 239 0.41 4.57 -15.21
CA ILE A 239 1.32 4.01 -16.20
C ILE A 239 0.62 3.68 -17.49
N ARG A 240 1.35 3.77 -18.61
CA ARG A 240 0.97 3.17 -19.89
C ARG A 240 1.81 1.91 -20.11
N THR A 241 1.15 0.79 -20.36
CA THR A 241 1.88 -0.48 -20.49
C THR A 241 2.91 -0.46 -21.61
N ARG A 242 2.64 0.18 -22.74
CA ARG A 242 3.56 0.32 -23.88
C ARG A 242 4.84 1.11 -23.54
N ASP A 243 4.75 2.07 -22.61
CA ASP A 243 5.86 2.94 -22.22
C ASP A 243 6.59 2.43 -20.96
N SER A 244 5.90 1.61 -20.16
CA SER A 244 6.37 1.12 -18.85
C SER A 244 7.01 -0.26 -18.92
N PHE A 245 6.63 -1.10 -19.90
CA PHE A 245 7.13 -2.46 -20.03
C PHE A 245 7.91 -2.66 -21.34
N PRO A 246 8.91 -3.57 -21.38
CA PRO A 246 9.37 -4.35 -20.23
C PRO A 246 9.99 -3.44 -19.16
N THR A 247 9.87 -3.85 -17.92
CA THR A 247 10.53 -3.20 -16.78
C THR A 247 12.04 -3.31 -16.88
N VAL A 248 12.76 -2.43 -16.17
CA VAL A 248 14.22 -2.39 -16.12
C VAL A 248 14.68 -2.60 -14.68
N ASN A 249 15.67 -3.46 -14.49
CA ASN A 249 16.20 -3.76 -13.16
C ASN A 249 17.21 -2.70 -12.70
N TYR A 250 17.11 -2.34 -11.43
CA TYR A 250 18.01 -1.42 -10.73
C TYR A 250 18.50 -2.05 -9.44
N GLN A 251 19.73 -1.73 -9.06
CA GLN A 251 20.32 -2.17 -7.80
C GLN A 251 19.47 -1.72 -6.60
N PHE A 252 19.19 -2.66 -5.70
CA PHE A 252 18.55 -2.40 -4.41
C PHE A 252 19.19 -3.28 -3.36
N GLU A 253 20.03 -2.71 -2.48
CA GLU A 253 20.85 -3.45 -1.51
C GLU A 253 21.71 -4.52 -2.22
N ASP A 254 21.56 -5.78 -1.84
CA ASP A 254 22.26 -6.91 -2.44
C ASP A 254 21.42 -7.68 -3.49
N THR A 255 20.33 -7.07 -3.98
CA THR A 255 19.47 -7.59 -5.04
C THR A 255 19.18 -6.53 -6.09
N GLU A 256 18.30 -6.83 -7.03
CA GLU A 256 17.77 -5.88 -8.01
C GLU A 256 16.26 -5.80 -7.91
N VAL A 257 15.69 -4.62 -8.14
CA VAL A 257 14.24 -4.41 -8.25
C VAL A 257 13.88 -3.90 -9.64
N ALA A 258 12.74 -4.35 -10.14
CA ALA A 258 12.20 -3.90 -11.41
C ALA A 258 11.54 -2.52 -11.25
N LEU A 259 11.86 -1.56 -12.12
CA LEU A 259 11.17 -0.29 -12.27
C LEU A 259 10.49 -0.22 -13.63
N VAL A 260 9.45 0.60 -13.74
CA VAL A 260 8.88 0.92 -15.07
C VAL A 260 9.96 1.57 -15.93
N LYS A 261 9.94 1.29 -17.24
CA LYS A 261 10.99 1.77 -18.16
C LYS A 261 11.13 3.29 -18.16
N ASP A 262 10.01 4.02 -18.16
CA ASP A 262 9.99 5.47 -18.04
C ASP A 262 9.66 5.87 -16.59
N PHE A 263 10.59 5.56 -15.68
CA PHE A 263 10.43 5.86 -14.25
C PHE A 263 10.37 7.36 -13.95
N ASP A 264 10.99 8.21 -14.76
CA ASP A 264 10.96 9.65 -14.54
C ASP A 264 9.55 10.22 -14.81
N ALA A 265 8.92 9.83 -15.92
CA ALA A 265 7.55 10.20 -16.21
C ALA A 265 6.56 9.62 -15.18
N PHE A 266 6.89 8.49 -14.56
CA PHE A 266 6.09 7.85 -13.53
C PHE A 266 6.21 8.55 -12.16
N LEU A 267 7.42 8.84 -11.70
CA LEU A 267 7.67 9.36 -10.36
C LEU A 267 7.50 10.90 -10.25
N ARG A 268 7.90 11.64 -11.28
CA ARG A 268 7.94 13.11 -11.23
C ARG A 268 6.59 13.80 -10.98
N PRO A 269 5.44 13.31 -11.48
CA PRO A 269 4.15 13.92 -11.21
C PRO A 269 3.75 13.89 -9.72
N GLU A 270 4.16 12.87 -8.97
CA GLU A 270 3.87 12.73 -7.53
C GLU A 270 4.98 13.34 -6.67
N TYR A 271 6.24 13.08 -7.00
CA TYR A 271 7.38 13.38 -6.13
C TYR A 271 8.23 14.57 -6.58
N GLY A 272 7.90 15.23 -7.72
CA GLY A 272 8.68 16.35 -8.23
C GLY A 272 10.12 15.96 -8.55
N ASP A 273 11.09 16.70 -8.05
CA ASP A 273 12.52 16.36 -8.17
C ASP A 273 12.93 15.36 -7.08
N TYR A 274 12.51 14.10 -7.25
CA TYR A 274 12.75 13.01 -6.30
C TYR A 274 14.24 12.65 -6.12
N MET A 275 15.12 13.11 -7.01
CA MET A 275 16.57 12.95 -6.85
C MET A 275 17.16 13.92 -5.82
N GLN A 276 16.47 15.03 -5.54
CA GLN A 276 16.86 15.95 -4.49
C GLN A 276 16.43 15.39 -3.13
N MET A 277 17.34 15.44 -2.15
CA MET A 277 17.03 15.04 -0.78
C MET A 277 16.05 16.02 -0.14
N PRO A 278 14.96 15.57 0.48
CA PRO A 278 14.08 16.45 1.22
C PRO A 278 14.77 16.97 2.49
N PRO A 279 14.38 18.17 2.98
CA PRO A 279 14.78 18.67 4.30
C PRO A 279 14.53 17.65 5.40
N GLU A 280 15.31 17.71 6.49
CA GLU A 280 15.21 16.71 7.56
C GLU A 280 13.83 16.69 8.25
N ASP A 281 13.20 17.83 8.41
CA ASP A 281 11.85 18.00 8.97
C ASP A 281 10.73 17.50 8.04
N GLU A 282 11.05 17.22 6.77
CA GLU A 282 10.15 16.59 5.80
C GLU A 282 10.39 15.08 5.65
N ARG A 283 11.34 14.49 6.40
CA ARG A 283 11.63 13.05 6.37
C ARG A 283 10.74 12.34 7.39
N HIS A 284 9.96 11.40 6.93
CA HIS A 284 9.03 10.66 7.77
C HIS A 284 9.09 9.16 7.48
N ASN A 285 8.52 8.36 8.35
CA ASN A 285 8.31 6.94 8.23
C ASN A 285 6.94 6.55 8.82
N HIS A 286 6.56 5.29 8.73
CA HIS A 286 5.29 4.75 9.24
C HIS A 286 5.38 4.24 10.67
N TYR A 287 6.33 4.69 11.43
CA TYR A 287 6.72 4.27 12.79
C TYR A 287 5.78 3.27 13.47
N ALA A 288 6.31 2.08 13.72
CA ALA A 288 5.63 1.08 14.53
C ALA A 288 5.96 1.27 16.01
N SER A 289 4.92 1.26 16.84
CA SER A 289 5.08 1.36 18.29
C SER A 289 5.64 0.08 18.93
N PHE A 290 5.61 -1.02 18.18
CA PHE A 290 6.17 -2.31 18.63
C PHE A 290 6.57 -3.17 17.43
N ILE A 291 7.78 -3.71 17.48
CA ILE A 291 8.30 -4.67 16.50
C ILE A 291 8.81 -5.90 17.25
N ASP A 292 8.37 -7.09 16.83
CA ASP A 292 8.95 -8.37 17.22
C ASP A 292 9.48 -9.03 15.93
N PHE A 293 10.78 -9.25 15.90
CA PHE A 293 11.46 -9.79 14.71
C PHE A 293 11.35 -11.32 14.57
N GLY A 294 10.74 -11.98 15.55
CA GLY A 294 10.51 -13.43 15.55
C GLY A 294 11.69 -14.29 16.02
N ASP A 295 12.72 -13.68 16.56
CA ASP A 295 13.92 -14.35 17.10
C ASP A 295 14.12 -14.12 18.62
N GLY A 296 13.08 -13.57 19.28
CA GLY A 296 13.08 -13.25 20.71
C GLY A 296 13.59 -11.84 21.03
N GLU A 297 14.01 -11.07 20.04
CA GLU A 297 14.35 -9.65 20.20
C GLU A 297 13.20 -8.75 19.72
N THR A 298 12.94 -7.70 20.48
CA THR A 298 11.92 -6.69 20.18
C THR A 298 12.56 -5.32 19.99
N GLY A 299 11.90 -4.48 19.20
CA GLY A 299 12.33 -3.11 18.92
C GLY A 299 11.15 -2.13 18.92
N ASN A 300 11.47 -0.84 18.96
CA ASN A 300 10.55 0.29 18.77
C ASN A 300 11.31 1.53 18.24
#